data_4883353d989499f8f05e28e82e28c6ca
#
_entry.id   4883353d989499f8f05e28e82e28c6ca
#
_cell.length_a   1.000
_cell.length_b   1.000
_cell.length_c   1.000
_cell.angle_alpha   90.00
_cell.angle_beta   90.00
_cell.angle_gamma   90.00
#
_symmetry.space_group_name_H-M   'P 1'
#
loop_
_entity.id
_entity.type
_entity.pdbx_description
1 polymer ?
#
loop_
_entity_poly.entity_id
_entity_poly.type
_entity_poly.pdbx_seq_one_letter_code
_entity_poly.pdbx_strand_id
1 'polypeptide(L)'
;MISIRPAAVALALSLGLGISAAQAQESGTPSEPREPRRTRIGLGPQLVPSYPGADSVSVRPFIDVSRTRGDTPFAFEAPDESGGFPLLTTNGFQFGPAFGFEGRRRSREVGGALPNVGFTVELGGFAQYAIGDSLRVRVEARQGLGGHKGVIGNVGADYIARDGDRWLFSIGPRVTLADARYHRAYFGVAPADAAASGLPAFRADGGVQAVGATAGLLRQFTSRWGVYGYAKYDRLAGDPGRSTVVRAFGSRNQASGGLALTYTFGRGVR
;
A
#
# COMPACT_ATOMS: atom_id res chain seq x y z
N MET A 1 -33.49 -3.18 -11.59
CA MET A 1 -32.89 -4.49 -11.94
C MET A 1 -31.43 -4.25 -12.17
N ILE A 2 -30.60 -4.51 -11.15
CA ILE A 2 -29.15 -4.31 -11.18
C ILE A 2 -28.54 -5.64 -11.54
N SER A 3 -27.96 -5.73 -12.72
CA SER A 3 -27.25 -6.93 -13.20
C SER A 3 -25.78 -6.85 -12.76
N ILE A 4 -25.41 -7.67 -11.78
CA ILE A 4 -24.02 -7.85 -11.33
C ILE A 4 -23.44 -8.98 -12.19
N ARG A 5 -22.47 -8.67 -13.06
CA ARG A 5 -21.63 -9.67 -13.72
C ARG A 5 -20.30 -9.80 -12.97
N PRO A 6 -19.93 -10.98 -12.48
CA PRO A 6 -18.61 -11.20 -11.90
C PRO A 6 -17.57 -11.33 -13.02
N ALA A 7 -16.53 -10.50 -12.99
CA ALA A 7 -15.33 -10.71 -13.79
C ALA A 7 -14.37 -11.56 -12.95
N ALA A 8 -14.31 -12.85 -13.26
CA ALA A 8 -13.30 -13.74 -12.74
C ALA A 8 -11.95 -13.41 -13.41
N VAL A 9 -10.99 -12.94 -12.62
CA VAL A 9 -9.58 -12.87 -13.03
C VAL A 9 -8.85 -14.02 -12.32
N ALA A 10 -8.71 -15.13 -13.04
CA ALA A 10 -7.83 -16.22 -12.64
C ALA A 10 -6.41 -15.84 -13.07
N LEU A 11 -5.54 -15.50 -12.13
CA LEU A 11 -4.10 -15.35 -12.36
C LEU A 11 -3.42 -16.65 -11.89
N ALA A 12 -3.18 -17.57 -12.82
CA ALA A 12 -2.37 -18.75 -12.59
C ALA A 12 -0.88 -18.36 -12.74
N LEU A 13 -0.16 -18.25 -11.63
CA LEU A 13 1.31 -18.20 -11.63
C LEU A 13 1.84 -19.62 -11.45
N SER A 14 2.16 -20.29 -12.56
CA SER A 14 2.97 -21.51 -12.57
C SER A 14 4.44 -21.14 -12.75
N LEU A 15 5.19 -21.03 -11.64
CA LEU A 15 6.65 -21.01 -11.66
C LEU A 15 7.15 -22.45 -11.53
N GLY A 16 7.49 -23.07 -12.66
CA GLY A 16 8.24 -24.31 -12.72
C GLY A 16 9.72 -24.06 -12.36
N LEU A 17 10.14 -24.51 -11.19
CA LEU A 17 11.55 -24.61 -10.81
C LEU A 17 12.01 -26.04 -11.04
N GLY A 18 12.73 -26.27 -12.14
CA GLY A 18 13.53 -27.47 -12.35
C GLY A 18 14.72 -27.49 -11.38
N ILE A 19 14.72 -28.42 -10.45
CA ILE A 19 15.84 -28.66 -9.54
C ILE A 19 16.65 -29.84 -10.08
N SER A 20 17.84 -29.54 -10.62
CA SER A 20 18.86 -30.55 -10.85
C SER A 20 19.45 -30.99 -9.52
N ALA A 21 19.26 -32.24 -9.17
CA ALA A 21 19.90 -32.85 -8.01
C ALA A 21 21.38 -33.16 -8.32
N ALA A 22 22.26 -32.27 -7.83
CA ALA A 22 23.68 -32.63 -7.67
C ALA A 22 23.87 -33.14 -6.25
N GLN A 23 24.09 -34.43 -6.08
CA GLN A 23 24.49 -35.04 -4.80
C GLN A 23 25.97 -34.71 -4.56
N ALA A 24 26.22 -33.70 -3.74
CA ALA A 24 27.51 -33.52 -3.06
C ALA A 24 27.34 -34.08 -1.64
N GLN A 25 28.02 -35.18 -1.34
CA GLN A 25 28.23 -35.63 0.05
C GLN A 25 29.15 -34.62 0.73
N GLU A 26 28.58 -33.68 1.43
CA GLU A 26 29.29 -32.87 2.42
C GLU A 26 29.18 -33.54 3.79
N SER A 27 30.34 -33.79 4.38
CA SER A 27 30.54 -34.18 5.78
C SER A 27 29.88 -33.13 6.68
N GLY A 28 28.67 -33.46 7.18
CA GLY A 28 27.81 -32.54 7.91
C GLY A 28 28.34 -32.20 9.29
N THR A 29 28.76 -30.96 9.47
CA THR A 29 28.61 -30.29 10.77
C THR A 29 27.12 -30.33 11.11
N PRO A 30 26.69 -30.69 12.34
CA PRO A 30 25.27 -30.66 12.70
C PRO A 30 24.75 -29.25 12.51
N SER A 31 23.91 -29.07 11.51
CA SER A 31 23.21 -27.78 11.35
C SER A 31 22.30 -27.60 12.54
N GLU A 32 22.49 -26.51 13.28
CA GLU A 32 21.59 -26.12 14.37
C GLU A 32 20.12 -26.20 13.90
N PRO A 33 19.21 -26.74 14.73
CA PRO A 33 17.81 -26.85 14.36
C PRO A 33 17.28 -25.47 13.99
N ARG A 34 16.98 -25.24 12.71
CA ARG A 34 16.39 -23.98 12.27
C ARG A 34 15.07 -23.78 12.95
N GLU A 35 14.92 -22.67 13.67
CA GLU A 35 13.67 -22.29 14.32
C GLU A 35 12.48 -22.38 13.35
N PRO A 36 11.31 -22.86 13.80
CA PRO A 36 10.15 -23.04 12.95
C PRO A 36 9.67 -21.70 12.38
N ARG A 37 9.28 -21.70 11.12
CA ARG A 37 8.71 -20.52 10.45
C ARG A 37 7.26 -20.31 10.89
N ARG A 38 6.91 -19.06 11.18
CA ARG A 38 5.53 -18.61 11.39
C ARG A 38 5.17 -17.64 10.26
N THR A 39 3.96 -17.79 9.74
CA THR A 39 3.39 -16.88 8.71
C THR A 39 2.00 -16.47 9.16
N ARG A 40 1.78 -15.18 9.29
CA ARG A 40 0.45 -14.60 9.52
C ARG A 40 -0.10 -14.09 8.21
N ILE A 41 -1.34 -14.44 7.90
CA ILE A 41 -2.09 -13.95 6.75
C ILE A 41 -3.35 -13.27 7.29
N GLY A 42 -3.56 -12.04 6.89
CA GLY A 42 -4.77 -11.26 7.12
C GLY A 42 -5.54 -11.09 5.81
N LEU A 43 -6.85 -11.26 5.86
CA LEU A 43 -7.72 -11.05 4.71
C LEU A 43 -9.04 -10.41 5.15
N GLY A 44 -9.46 -9.38 4.43
CA GLY A 44 -10.72 -8.70 4.68
C GLY A 44 -11.01 -7.60 3.66
N PRO A 45 -12.09 -6.83 3.87
CA PRO A 45 -12.41 -5.67 3.05
C PRO A 45 -11.68 -4.41 3.53
N GLN A 46 -11.42 -3.51 2.58
CA GLN A 46 -11.07 -2.12 2.85
C GLN A 46 -11.88 -1.17 1.96
N LEU A 47 -12.18 -0.01 2.51
CA LEU A 47 -12.77 1.11 1.80
C LEU A 47 -11.65 2.12 1.50
N VAL A 48 -11.52 2.47 0.24
CA VAL A 48 -10.51 3.46 -0.21
C VAL A 48 -11.15 4.38 -1.24
N PRO A 49 -10.66 5.61 -1.44
CA PRO A 49 -11.10 6.45 -2.55
C PRO A 49 -11.01 5.69 -3.87
N SER A 50 -12.01 5.84 -4.75
CA SER A 50 -12.09 5.08 -6.01
C SER A 50 -10.90 5.37 -6.92
N TYR A 51 -10.41 6.60 -6.89
CA TYR A 51 -9.17 7.08 -7.50
C TYR A 51 -8.64 8.27 -6.66
N PRO A 52 -7.38 8.70 -6.82
CA PRO A 52 -6.83 9.84 -6.08
C PRO A 52 -7.65 11.12 -6.30
N GLY A 53 -8.24 11.62 -5.22
CA GLY A 53 -9.11 12.80 -5.23
C GLY A 53 -10.60 12.53 -5.42
N ALA A 54 -11.03 11.27 -5.54
CA ALA A 54 -12.46 10.92 -5.63
C ALA A 54 -13.21 11.29 -4.33
N ASP A 55 -14.50 11.62 -4.46
CA ASP A 55 -15.47 11.67 -3.37
C ASP A 55 -16.14 10.32 -3.11
N SER A 56 -16.09 9.45 -4.10
CA SER A 56 -16.62 8.08 -4.03
C SER A 56 -15.58 7.10 -3.49
N VAL A 57 -16.06 6.05 -2.84
CA VAL A 57 -15.23 4.98 -2.29
C VAL A 57 -15.43 3.67 -3.03
N SER A 58 -14.39 2.86 -3.06
CA SER A 58 -14.39 1.50 -3.60
C SER A 58 -14.04 0.51 -2.51
N VAL A 59 -14.70 -0.65 -2.54
CA VAL A 59 -14.32 -1.81 -1.72
C VAL A 59 -13.20 -2.54 -2.45
N ARG A 60 -12.08 -2.75 -1.75
CA ARG A 60 -10.93 -3.52 -2.24
C ARG A 60 -10.55 -4.61 -1.22
N PRO A 61 -9.86 -5.68 -1.62
CA PRO A 61 -9.31 -6.61 -0.63
C PRO A 61 -8.23 -5.91 0.21
N PHE A 62 -8.29 -6.13 1.52
CA PHE A 62 -7.20 -5.82 2.45
C PHE A 62 -6.46 -7.12 2.74
N ILE A 63 -5.21 -7.21 2.31
CA ILE A 63 -4.36 -8.39 2.43
C ILE A 63 -3.11 -7.99 3.21
N ASP A 64 -2.85 -8.71 4.31
CA ASP A 64 -1.63 -8.59 5.13
C ASP A 64 -0.90 -9.94 5.13
N VAL A 65 0.40 -9.95 4.91
CA VAL A 65 1.21 -11.17 4.95
C VAL A 65 2.53 -10.88 5.66
N SER A 66 2.67 -11.40 6.86
CA SER A 66 3.89 -11.24 7.67
C SER A 66 4.54 -12.59 7.94
N ARG A 67 5.87 -12.63 8.02
CA ARG A 67 6.65 -13.84 8.26
C ARG A 67 7.71 -13.60 9.34
N THR A 68 7.90 -14.61 10.19
CA THR A 68 8.95 -14.60 11.22
C THR A 68 9.41 -16.03 11.53
N ARG A 69 10.38 -16.16 12.44
CA ARG A 69 10.89 -17.47 12.91
C ARG A 69 10.91 -17.50 14.43
N GLY A 70 10.73 -18.68 14.99
CA GLY A 70 10.75 -18.92 16.43
C GLY A 70 9.77 -18.02 17.18
N ASP A 71 10.22 -17.48 18.29
CA ASP A 71 9.45 -16.58 19.14
C ASP A 71 9.65 -15.09 18.79
N THR A 72 10.45 -14.78 17.75
CA THR A 72 10.65 -13.41 17.28
C THR A 72 9.30 -12.81 16.84
N PRO A 73 8.89 -11.66 17.39
CA PRO A 73 7.66 -10.99 16.97
C PRO A 73 7.64 -10.67 15.47
N PHE A 74 6.46 -10.66 14.85
CA PHE A 74 6.33 -10.24 13.46
C PHE A 74 6.83 -8.79 13.30
N ALA A 75 7.57 -8.53 12.23
CA ALA A 75 7.99 -7.17 11.91
C ALA A 75 6.77 -6.25 11.75
N PHE A 76 6.93 -4.99 12.14
CA PHE A 76 5.90 -3.99 11.92
C PHE A 76 5.91 -3.53 10.46
N GLU A 77 4.73 -3.55 9.86
CA GLU A 77 4.42 -2.94 8.57
C GLU A 77 3.16 -2.08 8.75
N ALA A 78 3.20 -0.83 8.30
CA ALA A 78 2.01 0.01 8.40
C ALA A 78 0.97 -0.39 7.34
N PRO A 79 -0.33 -0.29 7.64
CA PRO A 79 -1.39 -0.83 6.78
C PRO A 79 -1.56 -0.10 5.45
N ASP A 80 -0.95 1.07 5.29
CA ASP A 80 -1.01 1.93 4.11
C ASP A 80 0.28 1.95 3.28
N GLU A 81 1.23 1.09 3.61
CA GLU A 81 2.48 0.95 2.86
C GLU A 81 2.28 0.14 1.58
N SER A 82 3.16 0.39 0.62
CA SER A 82 3.28 -0.45 -0.57
C SER A 82 3.82 -1.83 -0.20
N GLY A 83 3.53 -2.83 -1.00
CA GLY A 83 4.16 -4.14 -0.88
C GLY A 83 5.68 -4.01 -1.05
N GLY A 84 6.44 -4.82 -0.29
CA GLY A 84 7.90 -4.78 -0.34
C GLY A 84 8.51 -5.81 0.60
N PHE A 85 9.83 -5.95 0.53
CA PHE A 85 10.59 -6.77 1.46
C PHE A 85 12.00 -6.21 1.61
N PRO A 86 12.63 -6.30 2.79
CA PRO A 86 13.99 -5.82 2.97
C PRO A 86 14.98 -6.75 2.27
N LEU A 87 15.86 -6.17 1.44
CA LEU A 87 17.04 -6.84 0.87
C LEU A 87 18.26 -6.66 1.77
N LEU A 88 18.35 -5.51 2.44
CA LEU A 88 19.43 -5.18 3.36
C LEU A 88 18.83 -4.72 4.68
N THR A 89 19.36 -5.28 5.77
CA THR A 89 19.04 -4.86 7.14
C THR A 89 20.35 -4.65 7.89
N THR A 90 20.58 -3.45 8.41
CA THR A 90 21.79 -3.11 9.18
C THR A 90 21.49 -1.98 10.20
N ASN A 91 21.82 -2.21 11.46
CA ASN A 91 21.74 -1.20 12.54
C ASN A 91 20.44 -0.39 12.54
N GLY A 92 19.28 -1.07 12.39
CA GLY A 92 17.96 -0.42 12.35
C GLY A 92 17.55 0.11 10.98
N PHE A 93 18.46 0.21 10.01
CA PHE A 93 18.14 0.54 8.63
C PHE A 93 17.67 -0.70 7.84
N GLN A 94 16.68 -0.50 7.01
CA GLN A 94 16.24 -1.49 6.04
C GLN A 94 16.01 -0.82 4.68
N PHE A 95 16.44 -1.50 3.63
CA PHE A 95 16.27 -1.10 2.24
C PHE A 95 15.70 -2.25 1.45
N GLY A 96 14.83 -1.96 0.51
CA GLY A 96 14.27 -2.99 -0.34
C GLY A 96 13.44 -2.45 -1.50
N PRO A 97 13.00 -3.34 -2.41
CA PRO A 97 12.05 -2.99 -3.45
C PRO A 97 10.68 -2.67 -2.86
N ALA A 98 9.99 -1.76 -3.53
CA ALA A 98 8.61 -1.40 -3.25
C ALA A 98 7.77 -1.57 -4.51
N PHE A 99 6.54 -2.07 -4.38
CA PHE A 99 5.61 -2.22 -5.48
C PHE A 99 4.18 -1.89 -5.03
N GLY A 100 3.42 -1.33 -5.95
CA GLY A 100 2.04 -0.94 -5.70
C GLY A 100 1.18 -1.08 -6.94
N PHE A 101 -0.12 -0.91 -6.74
CA PHE A 101 -1.10 -0.93 -7.81
C PHE A 101 -2.06 0.23 -7.63
N GLU A 102 -2.20 1.04 -8.68
CA GLU A 102 -3.19 2.11 -8.68
C GLU A 102 -4.32 1.80 -9.66
N GLY A 103 -5.55 1.98 -9.17
CA GLY A 103 -6.76 1.70 -9.91
C GLY A 103 -6.97 2.65 -11.09
N ARG A 104 -7.92 2.32 -11.94
CA ARG A 104 -8.31 3.16 -13.08
C ARG A 104 -9.20 4.31 -12.60
N ARG A 105 -9.02 5.52 -13.19
CA ARG A 105 -10.03 6.57 -13.21
C ARG A 105 -10.67 6.60 -14.60
N ARG A 106 -11.97 6.35 -14.67
CA ARG A 106 -12.68 6.39 -15.93
C ARG A 106 -13.19 7.79 -16.21
N SER A 107 -13.26 8.18 -17.49
CA SER A 107 -13.78 9.47 -17.93
C SER A 107 -15.17 9.77 -17.34
N ARG A 108 -16.06 8.80 -17.28
CA ARG A 108 -17.43 8.94 -16.71
C ARG A 108 -17.46 9.33 -15.22
N GLU A 109 -16.37 9.06 -14.47
CA GLU A 109 -16.26 9.41 -13.05
C GLU A 109 -15.86 10.87 -12.85
N VAL A 110 -15.51 11.57 -13.93
CA VAL A 110 -15.11 12.96 -13.97
C VAL A 110 -15.81 13.73 -15.09
N GLY A 111 -17.13 13.53 -15.23
CA GLY A 111 -17.99 14.27 -16.15
C GLY A 111 -17.97 13.81 -17.61
N GLY A 112 -17.23 12.72 -17.95
CA GLY A 112 -17.27 12.11 -19.28
C GLY A 112 -16.35 12.71 -20.33
N ALA A 113 -15.76 13.89 -20.09
CA ALA A 113 -14.99 14.60 -21.09
C ALA A 113 -13.46 14.55 -20.85
N LEU A 114 -13.02 14.20 -19.65
CA LEU A 114 -11.59 14.07 -19.37
C LEU A 114 -11.08 12.67 -19.73
N PRO A 115 -9.81 12.53 -20.14
CA PRO A 115 -9.23 11.24 -20.48
C PRO A 115 -9.28 10.21 -19.35
N ASN A 116 -9.37 8.92 -19.71
CA ASN A 116 -9.19 7.84 -18.74
C ASN A 116 -7.75 7.81 -18.24
N VAL A 117 -7.58 7.49 -16.94
CA VAL A 117 -6.29 7.03 -16.40
C VAL A 117 -6.36 5.51 -16.27
N GLY A 118 -5.47 4.81 -16.97
CA GLY A 118 -5.42 3.34 -16.96
C GLY A 118 -4.97 2.77 -15.61
N PHE A 119 -5.09 1.46 -15.47
CA PHE A 119 -4.47 0.74 -14.37
C PHE A 119 -2.95 0.91 -14.41
N THR A 120 -2.35 1.11 -13.26
CA THR A 120 -0.90 1.34 -13.11
C THR A 120 -0.31 0.28 -12.19
N VAL A 121 0.81 -0.31 -12.61
CA VAL A 121 1.74 -1.02 -11.73
C VAL A 121 2.82 -0.03 -11.33
N GLU A 122 3.10 0.05 -10.04
CA GLU A 122 4.14 0.94 -9.52
C GLU A 122 5.30 0.10 -8.99
N LEU A 123 6.52 0.41 -9.43
CA LEU A 123 7.74 -0.26 -9.02
C LEU A 123 8.75 0.77 -8.53
N GLY A 124 9.45 0.43 -7.46
CA GLY A 124 10.42 1.34 -6.86
C GLY A 124 11.16 0.74 -5.69
N GLY A 125 11.44 1.57 -4.70
CA GLY A 125 12.16 1.15 -3.52
C GLY A 125 11.73 1.91 -2.28
N PHE A 126 12.08 1.35 -1.13
CA PHE A 126 11.92 1.99 0.16
C PHE A 126 13.20 1.97 0.96
N ALA A 127 13.31 2.92 1.87
CA ALA A 127 14.26 2.95 2.98
C ALA A 127 13.49 3.22 4.26
N GLN A 128 13.83 2.53 5.34
CA GLN A 128 13.26 2.79 6.64
C GLN A 128 14.31 2.66 7.75
N TYR A 129 14.05 3.35 8.85
CA TYR A 129 14.90 3.35 10.03
C TYR A 129 14.07 3.20 11.29
N ALA A 130 14.37 2.17 12.09
CA ALA A 130 13.79 1.96 13.40
C ALA A 130 14.60 2.69 14.46
N ILE A 131 13.94 3.49 15.29
CA ILE A 131 14.52 4.24 16.41
C ILE A 131 14.00 3.60 17.69
N GLY A 132 14.81 2.72 18.26
CA GLY A 132 14.36 1.84 19.34
C GLY A 132 13.21 0.92 18.89
N ASP A 133 12.35 0.54 19.84
CA ASP A 133 11.26 -0.40 19.60
C ASP A 133 9.92 0.27 19.25
N SER A 134 9.85 1.61 19.38
CA SER A 134 8.59 2.34 19.37
C SER A 134 8.47 3.37 18.25
N LEU A 135 9.54 3.67 17.54
CA LEU A 135 9.49 4.66 16.45
C LEU A 135 10.10 4.11 15.17
N ARG A 136 9.49 4.43 14.05
CA ARG A 136 10.01 4.10 12.73
C ARG A 136 9.76 5.27 11.78
N VAL A 137 10.73 5.57 10.94
CA VAL A 137 10.58 6.48 9.80
C VAL A 137 10.76 5.67 8.52
N ARG A 138 9.91 5.91 7.53
CA ARG A 138 9.97 5.27 6.22
C ARG A 138 9.82 6.29 5.12
N VAL A 139 10.62 6.12 4.08
CA VAL A 139 10.49 6.83 2.81
C VAL A 139 10.41 5.79 1.69
N GLU A 140 9.59 6.05 0.69
CA GLU A 140 9.51 5.23 -0.51
C GLU A 140 9.23 6.08 -1.74
N ALA A 141 9.70 5.60 -2.89
CA ALA A 141 9.42 6.21 -4.18
C ALA A 141 9.15 5.10 -5.20
N ARG A 142 8.11 5.28 -6.02
CA ARG A 142 7.68 4.32 -7.03
C ARG A 142 7.39 5.02 -8.35
N GLN A 143 7.82 4.42 -9.44
CA GLN A 143 7.53 4.82 -10.82
C GLN A 143 6.32 4.05 -11.34
N GLY A 144 5.31 4.73 -11.81
CA GLY A 144 4.15 4.13 -12.46
C GLY A 144 4.47 3.64 -13.88
N LEU A 145 4.06 2.41 -14.13
CA LEU A 145 4.08 1.75 -15.44
C LEU A 145 2.63 1.56 -15.90
N GLY A 146 2.27 2.12 -17.02
CA GLY A 146 0.88 2.14 -17.52
C GLY A 146 0.19 3.48 -17.28
N GLY A 147 -0.96 3.51 -16.62
CA GLY A 147 -1.89 4.64 -16.51
C GLY A 147 -1.28 6.03 -16.31
N HIS A 148 -0.85 6.36 -15.09
CA HIS A 148 -0.36 7.73 -14.80
C HIS A 148 1.09 7.98 -15.23
N LYS A 149 1.92 6.95 -15.37
CA LYS A 149 3.32 7.01 -15.81
C LYS A 149 4.23 8.00 -15.04
N GLY A 150 3.77 8.47 -13.89
CA GLY A 150 4.48 9.42 -13.03
C GLY A 150 5.19 8.73 -11.88
N VAL A 151 5.93 9.52 -11.10
CA VAL A 151 6.56 9.09 -9.85
C VAL A 151 5.67 9.50 -8.68
N ILE A 152 5.48 8.60 -7.72
CA ILE A 152 4.84 8.86 -6.44
C ILE A 152 5.80 8.47 -5.32
N GLY A 153 5.83 9.25 -4.27
CA GLY A 153 6.63 9.00 -3.08
C GLY A 153 5.80 9.19 -1.81
N ASN A 154 6.16 8.45 -0.78
CA ASN A 154 5.54 8.57 0.55
C ASN A 154 6.62 8.73 1.60
N VAL A 155 6.35 9.60 2.56
CA VAL A 155 7.15 9.77 3.78
C VAL A 155 6.22 9.57 4.95
N GLY A 156 6.60 8.68 5.85
CA GLY A 156 5.84 8.38 7.06
C GLY A 156 6.73 8.24 8.28
N ALA A 157 6.16 8.53 9.44
CA ALA A 157 6.73 8.18 10.72
C ALA A 157 5.65 7.48 11.54
N ASP A 158 6.02 6.44 12.30
CA ASP A 158 5.09 5.65 13.07
C ASP A 158 5.54 5.60 14.53
N TYR A 159 4.63 5.89 15.45
CA TYR A 159 4.72 5.45 16.82
C TYR A 159 4.10 4.05 16.93
N ILE A 160 4.82 3.13 17.55
CA ILE A 160 4.44 1.71 17.65
C ILE A 160 4.43 1.34 19.12
N ALA A 161 3.30 0.85 19.58
CA ALA A 161 3.16 0.22 20.89
C ALA A 161 2.70 -1.22 20.72
N ARG A 162 3.35 -2.17 21.40
CA ARG A 162 3.03 -3.58 21.22
C ARG A 162 3.35 -4.42 22.46
N ASP A 163 2.69 -5.56 22.57
CA ASP A 163 3.01 -6.63 23.50
C ASP A 163 3.25 -7.91 22.70
N GLY A 164 4.49 -8.09 22.26
CA GLY A 164 4.88 -9.17 21.36
C GLY A 164 4.00 -9.23 20.12
N ASP A 165 3.34 -10.40 19.92
CA ASP A 165 2.35 -10.60 18.85
C ASP A 165 0.90 -10.55 19.38
N ARG A 166 0.70 -10.32 20.70
CA ARG A 166 -0.65 -10.30 21.31
C ARG A 166 -1.47 -9.10 20.84
N TRP A 167 -0.84 -7.95 20.78
CA TRP A 167 -1.41 -6.75 20.18
C TRP A 167 -0.31 -5.81 19.68
N LEU A 168 -0.67 -5.05 18.69
CA LEU A 168 0.14 -3.97 18.12
C LEU A 168 -0.78 -2.81 17.78
N PHE A 169 -0.44 -1.63 18.28
CA PHE A 169 -1.04 -0.35 17.89
C PHE A 169 0.01 0.49 17.20
N SER A 170 -0.37 1.18 16.13
CA SER A 170 0.48 2.16 15.46
C SER A 170 -0.32 3.40 15.11
N ILE A 171 0.36 4.54 15.11
CA ILE A 171 -0.17 5.82 14.62
C ILE A 171 0.96 6.68 14.11
N GLY A 172 0.72 7.38 13.00
CA GLY A 172 1.74 8.28 12.49
C GLY A 172 1.34 9.16 11.33
N PRO A 173 2.04 10.30 11.16
CA PRO A 173 1.83 11.22 10.05
C PRO A 173 2.28 10.63 8.72
N ARG A 174 1.66 11.14 7.64
CA ARG A 174 1.94 10.78 6.26
C ARG A 174 2.05 12.03 5.39
N VAL A 175 3.04 12.01 4.50
CA VAL A 175 3.17 12.97 3.41
C VAL A 175 3.30 12.21 2.11
N THR A 176 2.43 12.48 1.16
CA THR A 176 2.50 11.96 -0.19
C THR A 176 3.00 13.05 -1.12
N LEU A 177 4.01 12.71 -1.92
CA LEU A 177 4.57 13.57 -2.97
C LEU A 177 4.38 12.89 -4.32
N ALA A 178 4.22 13.67 -5.36
CA ALA A 178 4.21 13.12 -6.71
C ALA A 178 4.80 14.10 -7.72
N ASP A 179 5.23 13.56 -8.85
CA ASP A 179 5.73 14.38 -9.94
C ASP A 179 4.59 15.06 -10.72
N ALA A 180 4.96 15.99 -11.58
CA ALA A 180 4.01 16.71 -12.41
C ALA A 180 3.24 15.80 -13.38
N ARG A 181 3.80 14.65 -13.76
CA ARG A 181 3.13 13.69 -14.64
C ARG A 181 1.98 12.97 -13.93
N TYR A 182 2.22 12.50 -12.71
CA TYR A 182 1.19 11.93 -11.86
C TYR A 182 0.07 12.95 -11.58
N HIS A 183 0.45 14.17 -11.16
CA HIS A 183 -0.52 15.20 -10.81
C HIS A 183 -1.37 15.61 -12.03
N ARG A 184 -0.76 15.75 -13.23
CA ARG A 184 -1.53 16.06 -14.45
C ARG A 184 -2.49 14.93 -14.82
N ALA A 185 -2.11 13.66 -14.59
CA ALA A 185 -2.97 12.54 -14.93
C ALA A 185 -4.27 12.55 -14.11
N TYR A 186 -4.21 12.85 -12.81
CA TYR A 186 -5.39 12.80 -11.93
C TYR A 186 -6.04 14.16 -11.68
N PHE A 187 -5.29 15.23 -11.68
CA PHE A 187 -5.73 16.55 -11.21
C PHE A 187 -5.67 17.64 -12.28
N GLY A 188 -5.07 17.37 -13.44
CA GLY A 188 -4.95 18.31 -14.54
C GLY A 188 -6.18 18.35 -15.45
N VAL A 189 -6.38 19.51 -16.10
CA VAL A 189 -7.30 19.71 -17.22
C VAL A 189 -6.50 20.37 -18.33
N ALA A 190 -6.22 19.62 -19.41
CA ALA A 190 -5.49 20.17 -20.55
C ALA A 190 -6.34 21.24 -21.27
N PRO A 191 -5.73 22.26 -21.90
CA PRO A 191 -6.48 23.28 -22.65
C PRO A 191 -7.43 22.68 -23.70
N ALA A 192 -7.04 21.59 -24.36
CA ALA A 192 -7.86 20.89 -25.32
C ALA A 192 -9.12 20.24 -24.69
N ASP A 193 -9.04 19.80 -23.43
CA ASP A 193 -10.14 19.15 -22.72
C ASP A 193 -11.04 20.16 -22.00
N ALA A 194 -10.59 21.40 -21.81
CA ALA A 194 -11.31 22.41 -21.04
C ALA A 194 -12.65 22.77 -21.67
N ALA A 195 -12.71 22.94 -22.99
CA ALA A 195 -13.93 23.25 -23.70
C ALA A 195 -14.94 22.11 -23.64
N ALA A 196 -14.49 20.87 -23.78
CA ALA A 196 -15.36 19.68 -23.77
C ALA A 196 -15.85 19.34 -22.35
N SER A 197 -15.04 19.60 -21.33
CA SER A 197 -15.38 19.29 -19.91
C SER A 197 -16.13 20.40 -19.19
N GLY A 198 -16.15 21.62 -19.74
CA GLY A 198 -16.69 22.81 -19.04
C GLY A 198 -15.84 23.25 -17.83
N LEU A 199 -14.70 22.63 -17.61
CA LEU A 199 -13.80 22.98 -16.51
C LEU A 199 -12.72 23.96 -16.98
N PRO A 200 -12.32 24.93 -16.14
CA PRO A 200 -11.15 25.74 -16.44
C PRO A 200 -9.91 24.86 -16.61
N ALA A 201 -9.09 25.17 -17.64
CA ALA A 201 -7.79 24.53 -17.80
C ALA A 201 -6.96 24.65 -16.52
N PHE A 202 -6.34 23.55 -16.12
CA PHE A 202 -5.55 23.50 -14.91
C PHE A 202 -4.31 22.63 -15.12
N ARG A 203 -3.15 23.25 -15.05
CA ARG A 203 -1.88 22.55 -15.13
C ARG A 203 -1.37 22.27 -13.73
N ALA A 204 -1.44 21.03 -13.31
CA ALA A 204 -0.87 20.59 -12.05
C ALA A 204 0.64 20.34 -12.19
N ASP A 205 1.44 20.91 -11.30
CA ASP A 205 2.88 20.68 -11.19
C ASP A 205 3.16 19.65 -10.07
N GLY A 206 4.40 19.15 -10.03
CA GLY A 206 4.83 18.20 -9.01
C GLY A 206 4.97 18.85 -7.62
N GLY A 207 4.98 18.02 -6.58
CA GLY A 207 5.16 18.46 -5.20
C GLY A 207 4.32 17.65 -4.22
N VAL A 208 3.91 18.29 -3.12
CA VAL A 208 3.07 17.64 -2.11
C VAL A 208 1.67 17.40 -2.67
N GLN A 209 1.27 16.12 -2.67
CA GLN A 209 -0.07 15.70 -3.06
C GLN A 209 -1.04 15.75 -1.89
N ALA A 210 -0.62 15.19 -0.75
CA ALA A 210 -1.46 15.08 0.43
C ALA A 210 -0.64 15.07 1.72
N VAL A 211 -1.28 15.47 2.80
CA VAL A 211 -0.81 15.31 4.17
C VAL A 211 -1.89 14.64 4.98
N GLY A 212 -1.50 13.74 5.88
CA GLY A 212 -2.46 12.95 6.62
C GLY A 212 -1.87 12.15 7.76
N ALA A 213 -2.63 11.18 8.23
CA ALA A 213 -2.19 10.23 9.26
C ALA A 213 -2.86 8.87 9.06
N THR A 214 -2.17 7.84 9.54
CA THR A 214 -2.67 6.45 9.54
C THR A 214 -2.57 5.92 10.96
N ALA A 215 -3.59 5.16 11.40
CA ALA A 215 -3.57 4.38 12.63
C ALA A 215 -3.95 2.94 12.33
N GLY A 216 -3.27 2.00 12.98
CA GLY A 216 -3.52 0.56 12.86
C GLY A 216 -3.60 -0.12 14.21
N LEU A 217 -4.44 -1.14 14.32
CA LEU A 217 -4.58 -1.98 15.51
C LEU A 217 -4.66 -3.44 15.09
N LEU A 218 -3.72 -4.22 15.57
CA LEU A 218 -3.76 -5.68 15.48
C LEU A 218 -4.01 -6.27 16.86
N ARG A 219 -4.92 -7.21 16.95
CA ARG A 219 -5.23 -7.94 18.18
C ARG A 219 -5.34 -9.44 17.90
N GLN A 220 -4.54 -10.23 18.60
CA GLN A 220 -4.66 -11.67 18.62
C GLN A 220 -5.64 -12.09 19.73
N PHE A 221 -6.60 -12.96 19.42
CA PHE A 221 -7.56 -13.54 20.37
C PHE A 221 -7.09 -14.90 20.86
N THR A 222 -6.47 -15.66 19.97
CA THR A 222 -5.84 -16.93 20.27
C THR A 222 -4.43 -16.93 19.69
N SER A 223 -3.65 -17.97 19.93
CA SER A 223 -2.34 -18.12 19.32
C SER A 223 -2.36 -18.12 17.78
N ARG A 224 -3.51 -18.40 17.16
CA ARG A 224 -3.66 -18.47 15.69
C ARG A 224 -4.55 -17.38 15.10
N TRP A 225 -5.62 -16.98 15.76
CA TRP A 225 -6.62 -16.06 15.23
C TRP A 225 -6.51 -14.67 15.83
N GLY A 226 -6.63 -13.68 14.99
CA GLY A 226 -6.67 -12.29 15.39
C GLY A 226 -7.42 -11.43 14.39
N VAL A 227 -7.42 -10.15 14.63
CA VAL A 227 -7.98 -9.13 13.74
C VAL A 227 -6.98 -8.01 13.55
N TYR A 228 -6.93 -7.47 12.34
CA TYR A 228 -6.15 -6.29 12.00
C TYR A 228 -7.07 -5.26 11.37
N GLY A 229 -7.12 -4.07 11.94
CA GLY A 229 -7.89 -2.96 11.41
C GLY A 229 -7.06 -1.70 11.29
N TYR A 230 -7.44 -0.81 10.37
CA TYR A 230 -6.81 0.49 10.22
C TYR A 230 -7.80 1.57 9.81
N ALA A 231 -7.41 2.80 10.08
CA ALA A 231 -8.03 4.01 9.56
C ALA A 231 -6.93 4.97 9.07
N LYS A 232 -7.16 5.59 7.94
CA LYS A 232 -6.29 6.60 7.35
C LYS A 232 -7.11 7.80 6.91
N TYR A 233 -6.58 8.98 7.12
CA TYR A 233 -7.11 10.22 6.60
C TYR A 233 -6.01 11.03 5.95
N ASP A 234 -6.23 11.43 4.70
CA ASP A 234 -5.37 12.33 3.94
C ASP A 234 -6.15 13.56 3.49
N ARG A 235 -5.51 14.71 3.49
CA ARG A 235 -6.02 15.94 2.90
C ARG A 235 -5.15 16.33 1.71
N LEU A 236 -5.77 16.43 0.54
CA LEU A 236 -5.08 16.91 -0.66
C LEU A 236 -4.56 18.33 -0.44
N ALA A 237 -3.31 18.54 -0.75
CA ALA A 237 -2.57 19.79 -0.61
C ALA A 237 -2.02 20.24 -1.98
N GLY A 238 -1.28 21.32 -2.01
CA GLY A 238 -0.65 21.82 -3.24
C GLY A 238 -1.63 21.96 -4.42
N ASP A 239 -1.19 21.59 -5.59
CA ASP A 239 -1.99 21.61 -6.82
C ASP A 239 -3.16 20.62 -6.78
N PRO A 240 -3.02 19.37 -6.31
CA PRO A 240 -4.16 18.48 -6.10
C PRO A 240 -5.30 19.11 -5.30
N GLY A 241 -4.97 19.84 -4.22
CA GLY A 241 -5.95 20.53 -3.40
C GLY A 241 -6.63 21.72 -4.10
N ARG A 242 -6.03 22.28 -5.15
CA ARG A 242 -6.57 23.39 -5.96
C ARG A 242 -7.22 22.94 -7.27
N SER A 243 -7.12 21.66 -7.59
CA SER A 243 -7.61 21.10 -8.85
C SER A 243 -9.06 21.41 -9.14
N THR A 244 -9.35 21.81 -10.37
CA THR A 244 -10.72 22.02 -10.86
C THR A 244 -11.48 20.70 -10.95
N VAL A 245 -10.80 19.58 -11.25
CA VAL A 245 -11.37 18.23 -11.26
C VAL A 245 -11.84 17.83 -9.86
N VAL A 246 -11.00 18.04 -8.84
CA VAL A 246 -11.36 17.72 -7.44
C VAL A 246 -12.50 18.58 -6.94
N ARG A 247 -12.55 19.86 -7.31
CA ARG A 247 -13.67 20.72 -6.93
C ARG A 247 -14.99 20.35 -7.56
N ALA A 248 -14.96 19.83 -8.80
CA ALA A 248 -16.18 19.50 -9.54
C ALA A 248 -16.68 18.07 -9.26
N PHE A 249 -15.77 17.10 -9.10
CA PHE A 249 -16.08 15.66 -9.09
C PHE A 249 -15.43 14.89 -7.95
N GLY A 250 -14.88 15.56 -6.96
CA GLY A 250 -14.11 14.88 -5.95
C GLY A 250 -14.14 15.55 -4.57
N SER A 251 -13.21 15.12 -3.74
CA SER A 251 -13.03 15.66 -2.39
C SER A 251 -11.56 15.90 -2.09
N ARG A 252 -11.26 16.97 -1.38
CA ARG A 252 -9.93 17.18 -0.80
C ARG A 252 -9.68 16.26 0.40
N ASN A 253 -10.75 15.77 1.02
CA ASN A 253 -10.69 14.89 2.19
C ASN A 253 -10.79 13.44 1.70
N GLN A 254 -9.75 12.66 1.95
CA GLN A 254 -9.61 11.29 1.49
C GLN A 254 -9.53 10.39 2.71
N ALA A 255 -10.58 9.64 2.99
CA ALA A 255 -10.60 8.67 4.08
C ALA A 255 -10.48 7.25 3.53
N SER A 256 -9.74 6.41 4.23
CA SER A 256 -9.64 4.97 3.97
C SER A 256 -9.66 4.20 5.27
N GLY A 257 -10.04 2.93 5.21
CA GLY A 257 -9.99 2.05 6.35
C GLY A 257 -10.31 0.62 5.97
N GLY A 258 -9.83 -0.33 6.75
CA GLY A 258 -10.01 -1.74 6.48
C GLY A 258 -10.04 -2.57 7.75
N LEU A 259 -10.57 -3.78 7.61
CA LEU A 259 -10.61 -4.78 8.67
C LEU A 259 -10.33 -6.14 8.06
N ALA A 260 -9.35 -6.87 8.61
CA ALA A 260 -8.97 -8.20 8.18
C ALA A 260 -9.00 -9.18 9.35
N LEU A 261 -9.52 -10.37 9.11
CA LEU A 261 -9.32 -11.51 9.98
C LEU A 261 -7.92 -12.07 9.71
N THR A 262 -7.14 -12.30 10.76
CA THR A 262 -5.77 -12.82 10.63
C THR A 262 -5.67 -14.24 11.14
N TYR A 263 -4.87 -15.07 10.45
CA TYR A 263 -4.56 -16.43 10.87
C TYR A 263 -3.05 -16.67 10.80
N THR A 264 -2.49 -17.24 11.87
CA THR A 264 -1.07 -17.58 11.98
C THR A 264 -0.83 -19.07 11.78
N PHE A 265 -0.08 -19.41 10.75
CA PHE A 265 0.39 -20.74 10.42
C PHE A 265 1.78 -20.97 11.03
N GLY A 266 2.10 -22.22 11.35
CA GLY A 266 3.42 -22.63 11.79
C GLY A 266 3.39 -23.58 12.99
N ARG A 267 4.55 -24.26 13.23
CA ARG A 267 4.77 -25.06 14.45
C ARG A 267 5.28 -24.13 15.56
N GLY A 268 4.88 -24.38 16.80
CA GLY A 268 5.30 -23.56 17.95
C GLY A 268 4.46 -22.30 18.19
N VAL A 269 3.30 -22.16 17.54
CA VAL A 269 2.32 -21.13 17.86
C VAL A 269 1.64 -21.52 19.18
N ARG A 270 2.05 -20.90 20.30
CA ARG A 270 1.52 -21.11 21.66
C ARG A 270 0.45 -20.08 21.99
#